data_e6e071c52f6ea79c911c47259824fb39
#
_entry.id   e6e071c52f6ea79c911c47259824fb39
#
_cell.length_a   1.000
_cell.length_b   1.000
_cell.length_c   1.000
_cell.angle_alpha   90.00
_cell.angle_beta   90.00
_cell.angle_gamma   90.00
#
_symmetry.space_group_name_H-M   'P 1'
#
loop_
_entity.id
_entity.type
_entity.pdbx_description
1 polymer ?
#
loop_
_entity_poly.entity_id
_entity_poly.type
_entity_poly.pdbx_seq_one_letter_code
_entity_poly.pdbx_strand_id
1 'polypeptide(L)'
;MNFSLEGKNAVITGGAQGLGQAICGVLAKAGCNVAIADMKEEAAQATASEISKGTGRKAFAMKTDVTQEADVEKLFNRAVSEFGHVDIVVANAAILIAEPIAEANAEKWRAVMNVNLFGNFLTMKHACRVMKPQKRGVIIQINSKSGKKGSAANSAYAATKFGGIGLVQSVALEMAPHGIRCNAICPGNLLDSPLWTDPNNGLFVQYLNAGKVPGAKNIEDVKQFYTNQVPMKRGCSYDDICSTLIFLASDAASYLTGISMSVTGGQEMN
;
A
#
# COMPACT_ATOMS: atom_id res chain seq x y z
N MET A 1 -3.15 -26.24 0.01
CA MET A 1 -3.21 -24.92 -0.66
C MET A 1 -1.79 -24.47 -0.95
N ASN A 2 -1.53 -24.00 -2.15
CA ASN A 2 -0.19 -23.52 -2.52
C ASN A 2 -0.13 -22.00 -2.38
N PHE A 3 0.70 -21.50 -1.45
CA PHE A 3 0.98 -20.08 -1.26
C PHE A 3 2.33 -19.67 -1.87
N SER A 4 3.00 -20.57 -2.61
CA SER A 4 4.26 -20.27 -3.27
C SER A 4 4.08 -19.22 -4.35
N LEU A 5 4.96 -18.25 -4.37
CA LEU A 5 5.08 -17.23 -5.41
C LEU A 5 6.40 -17.42 -6.19
N GLU A 6 6.94 -18.63 -6.18
CA GLU A 6 8.20 -18.98 -6.82
C GLU A 6 8.18 -18.61 -8.31
N GLY A 7 9.21 -17.87 -8.74
CA GLY A 7 9.37 -17.42 -10.12
C GLY A 7 8.41 -16.31 -10.57
N LYS A 8 7.60 -15.75 -9.68
CA LYS A 8 6.75 -14.58 -9.97
C LYS A 8 7.58 -13.30 -9.94
N ASN A 9 7.08 -12.28 -10.62
CA ASN A 9 7.71 -10.95 -10.70
C ASN A 9 6.75 -9.91 -10.14
N ALA A 10 7.21 -9.13 -9.16
CA ALA A 10 6.42 -8.16 -8.43
C ALA A 10 6.92 -6.73 -8.64
N VAL A 11 6.00 -5.78 -8.79
CA VAL A 11 6.27 -4.33 -8.80
C VAL A 11 5.58 -3.70 -7.59
N ILE A 12 6.32 -2.97 -6.76
CA ILE A 12 5.82 -2.35 -5.53
C ILE A 12 6.11 -0.85 -5.57
N THR A 13 5.08 -0.01 -5.41
CA THR A 13 5.24 1.43 -5.25
C THR A 13 5.32 1.82 -3.77
N GLY A 14 6.17 2.78 -3.41
CA GLY A 14 6.42 3.17 -2.03
C GLY A 14 7.17 2.10 -1.24
N GLY A 15 8.16 1.42 -1.87
CA GLY A 15 8.84 0.26 -1.31
C GLY A 15 10.12 0.53 -0.55
N ALA A 16 10.53 1.79 -0.38
CA ALA A 16 11.80 2.14 0.27
C ALA A 16 11.81 2.00 1.80
N GLN A 17 10.64 2.00 2.44
CA GLN A 17 10.54 2.02 3.89
C GLN A 17 9.22 1.44 4.41
N GLY A 18 9.17 1.15 5.70
CA GLY A 18 7.94 0.79 6.42
C GLY A 18 7.23 -0.42 5.83
N LEU A 19 5.90 -0.33 5.66
CA LEU A 19 5.09 -1.42 5.13
C LEU A 19 5.52 -1.83 3.71
N GLY A 20 5.84 -0.86 2.84
CA GLY A 20 6.27 -1.16 1.47
C GLY A 20 7.57 -1.97 1.45
N GLN A 21 8.56 -1.63 2.28
CA GLN A 21 9.80 -2.41 2.44
C GLN A 21 9.51 -3.83 2.95
N ALA A 22 8.65 -3.96 3.96
CA ALA A 22 8.25 -5.27 4.48
C ALA A 22 7.57 -6.13 3.40
N ILE A 23 6.69 -5.53 2.58
CA ILE A 23 6.04 -6.18 1.44
C ILE A 23 7.08 -6.66 0.42
N CYS A 24 8.06 -5.83 0.06
CA CYS A 24 9.15 -6.22 -0.85
C CYS A 24 9.90 -7.44 -0.30
N GLY A 25 10.25 -7.41 0.99
CA GLY A 25 10.98 -8.49 1.65
C GLY A 25 10.19 -9.81 1.70
N VAL A 26 8.89 -9.76 2.04
CA VAL A 26 8.07 -10.98 2.12
C VAL A 26 7.80 -11.59 0.76
N LEU A 27 7.58 -10.78 -0.28
CA LEU A 27 7.41 -11.27 -1.66
C LEU A 27 8.68 -11.95 -2.16
N ALA A 28 9.85 -11.37 -1.88
CA ALA A 28 11.12 -11.98 -2.25
C ALA A 28 11.36 -13.31 -1.51
N LYS A 29 11.08 -13.38 -0.21
CA LYS A 29 11.14 -14.63 0.59
C LYS A 29 10.17 -15.69 0.07
N ALA A 30 9.03 -15.28 -0.48
CA ALA A 30 8.06 -16.18 -1.11
C ALA A 30 8.45 -16.63 -2.53
N GLY A 31 9.58 -16.13 -3.06
CA GLY A 31 10.15 -16.55 -4.34
C GLY A 31 10.04 -15.55 -5.48
N CYS A 32 9.56 -14.32 -5.23
CA CYS A 32 9.42 -13.31 -6.27
C CYS A 32 10.73 -12.60 -6.58
N ASN A 33 10.92 -12.21 -7.86
CA ASN A 33 11.76 -11.06 -8.18
C ASN A 33 11.00 -9.75 -7.89
N VAL A 34 11.69 -8.67 -7.52
CA VAL A 34 11.05 -7.47 -6.97
C VAL A 34 11.57 -6.19 -7.62
N ALA A 35 10.68 -5.42 -8.23
CA ALA A 35 10.94 -4.05 -8.68
C ALA A 35 10.38 -3.06 -7.64
N ILE A 36 11.24 -2.21 -7.09
CA ILE A 36 10.93 -1.27 -6.01
C ILE A 36 10.89 0.14 -6.56
N ALA A 37 9.73 0.78 -6.49
CA ALA A 37 9.55 2.16 -6.92
C ALA A 37 9.34 3.07 -5.69
N ASP A 38 10.13 4.13 -5.58
CA ASP A 38 10.01 5.11 -4.51
C ASP A 38 10.65 6.44 -4.93
N MET A 39 10.23 7.54 -4.31
CA MET A 39 10.89 8.84 -4.44
C MET A 39 12.25 8.87 -3.74
N LYS A 40 12.43 8.06 -2.68
CA LYS A 40 13.65 7.92 -1.89
C LYS A 40 14.57 6.88 -2.52
N GLU A 41 15.26 7.27 -3.59
CA GLU A 41 16.04 6.36 -4.43
C GLU A 41 17.09 5.56 -3.64
N GLU A 42 17.87 6.23 -2.79
CA GLU A 42 18.93 5.59 -2.00
C GLU A 42 18.37 4.52 -1.05
N ALA A 43 17.27 4.83 -0.36
CA ALA A 43 16.62 3.88 0.55
C ALA A 43 16.00 2.69 -0.22
N ALA A 44 15.40 2.94 -1.39
CA ALA A 44 14.90 1.88 -2.26
C ALA A 44 16.04 0.98 -2.78
N GLN A 45 17.18 1.56 -3.14
CA GLN A 45 18.37 0.83 -3.58
C GLN A 45 18.97 -0.04 -2.46
N ALA A 46 18.98 0.49 -1.22
CA ALA A 46 19.41 -0.29 -0.05
C ALA A 46 18.48 -1.50 0.17
N THR A 47 17.16 -1.29 0.09
CA THR A 47 16.16 -2.38 0.18
C THR A 47 16.36 -3.42 -0.92
N ALA A 48 16.58 -3.03 -2.17
CA ALA A 48 16.83 -3.95 -3.27
C ALA A 48 18.11 -4.77 -3.06
N SER A 49 19.18 -4.13 -2.58
CA SER A 49 20.45 -4.80 -2.27
C SER A 49 20.31 -5.83 -1.14
N GLU A 50 19.60 -5.46 -0.06
CA GLU A 50 19.31 -6.36 1.06
C GLU A 50 18.52 -7.59 0.60
N ILE A 51 17.48 -7.40 -0.20
CA ILE A 51 16.65 -8.47 -0.77
C ILE A 51 17.51 -9.41 -1.61
N SER A 52 18.31 -8.87 -2.55
CA SER A 52 19.11 -9.69 -3.44
C SER A 52 20.15 -10.54 -2.68
N LYS A 53 20.78 -9.93 -1.65
CA LYS A 53 21.76 -10.65 -0.79
C LYS A 53 21.09 -11.69 0.10
N GLY A 54 19.94 -11.36 0.69
CA GLY A 54 19.28 -12.22 1.68
C GLY A 54 18.46 -13.37 1.09
N THR A 55 18.01 -13.25 -0.16
CA THR A 55 17.08 -14.23 -0.78
C THR A 55 17.61 -14.85 -2.08
N GLY A 56 18.64 -14.29 -2.69
CA GLY A 56 19.12 -14.68 -4.02
C GLY A 56 18.18 -14.29 -5.17
N ARG A 57 17.08 -13.56 -4.90
CA ARG A 57 16.14 -13.09 -5.93
C ARG A 57 16.66 -11.83 -6.61
N LYS A 58 16.28 -11.65 -7.87
CA LYS A 58 16.58 -10.40 -8.56
C LYS A 58 15.74 -9.28 -7.92
N ALA A 59 16.40 -8.19 -7.53
CA ALA A 59 15.71 -6.98 -7.09
C ALA A 59 16.39 -5.75 -7.68
N PHE A 60 15.59 -4.77 -8.11
CA PHE A 60 16.09 -3.47 -8.49
C PHE A 60 15.22 -2.36 -7.91
N ALA A 61 15.81 -1.19 -7.73
CA ALA A 61 15.10 0.01 -7.35
C ALA A 61 15.09 1.02 -8.51
N MET A 62 14.05 1.86 -8.52
CA MET A 62 13.92 2.95 -9.46
C MET A 62 13.25 4.14 -8.77
N LYS A 63 13.88 5.32 -8.86
CA LYS A 63 13.24 6.57 -8.47
C LYS A 63 11.98 6.77 -9.30
N THR A 64 10.85 6.88 -8.64
CA THR A 64 9.54 6.97 -9.30
C THR A 64 8.63 7.90 -8.52
N ASP A 65 8.19 8.97 -9.15
CA ASP A 65 7.08 9.78 -8.68
C ASP A 65 5.78 9.19 -9.26
N VAL A 66 4.96 8.57 -8.41
CA VAL A 66 3.70 7.96 -8.85
C VAL A 66 2.69 8.97 -9.41
N THR A 67 2.88 10.27 -9.18
CA THR A 67 2.04 11.34 -9.74
C THR A 67 2.41 11.69 -11.17
N GLN A 68 3.56 11.20 -11.65
CA GLN A 68 4.08 11.44 -13.00
C GLN A 68 3.89 10.17 -13.86
N GLU A 69 2.99 10.23 -14.84
CA GLU A 69 2.69 9.07 -15.68
C GLU A 69 3.94 8.52 -16.38
N ALA A 70 4.83 9.41 -16.86
CA ALA A 70 6.06 9.00 -17.53
C ALA A 70 7.01 8.19 -16.63
N ASP A 71 7.05 8.47 -15.33
CA ASP A 71 7.88 7.73 -14.41
C ASP A 71 7.29 6.33 -14.15
N VAL A 72 5.94 6.26 -13.97
CA VAL A 72 5.24 4.98 -13.80
C VAL A 72 5.40 4.12 -15.06
N GLU A 73 5.26 4.70 -16.25
CA GLU A 73 5.49 3.98 -17.52
C GLU A 73 6.90 3.43 -17.64
N LYS A 74 7.93 4.23 -17.33
CA LYS A 74 9.34 3.79 -17.32
C LYS A 74 9.56 2.63 -16.33
N LEU A 75 8.94 2.70 -15.14
CA LEU A 75 9.03 1.62 -14.14
C LEU A 75 8.52 0.29 -14.71
N PHE A 76 7.32 0.27 -15.30
CA PHE A 76 6.74 -0.95 -15.86
C PHE A 76 7.53 -1.47 -17.08
N ASN A 77 7.99 -0.57 -17.95
CA ASN A 77 8.83 -0.93 -19.10
C ASN A 77 10.14 -1.58 -18.62
N ARG A 78 10.78 -1.02 -17.59
CA ARG A 78 11.99 -1.60 -17.00
C ARG A 78 11.69 -2.96 -16.35
N ALA A 79 10.60 -3.08 -15.60
CA ALA A 79 10.22 -4.34 -14.97
C ALA A 79 10.01 -5.46 -16.01
N VAL A 80 9.35 -5.16 -17.13
CA VAL A 80 9.19 -6.11 -18.24
C VAL A 80 10.53 -6.44 -18.90
N SER A 81 11.41 -5.45 -19.11
CA SER A 81 12.74 -5.67 -19.69
C SER A 81 13.63 -6.57 -18.81
N GLU A 82 13.61 -6.37 -17.48
CA GLU A 82 14.47 -7.09 -16.53
C GLU A 82 13.94 -8.50 -16.19
N PHE A 83 12.61 -8.66 -16.16
CA PHE A 83 11.95 -9.87 -15.66
C PHE A 83 11.20 -10.65 -16.74
N GLY A 84 10.98 -10.06 -17.93
CA GLY A 84 10.21 -10.65 -19.01
C GLY A 84 8.68 -10.43 -18.90
N HIS A 85 8.14 -10.40 -17.70
CA HIS A 85 6.71 -10.19 -17.42
C HIS A 85 6.49 -9.68 -15.99
N VAL A 86 5.27 -9.25 -15.67
CA VAL A 86 4.87 -8.80 -14.31
C VAL A 86 3.65 -9.60 -13.88
N ASP A 87 3.74 -10.30 -12.75
CA ASP A 87 2.65 -11.12 -12.21
C ASP A 87 1.89 -10.44 -11.07
N ILE A 88 2.57 -9.63 -10.26
CA ILE A 88 2.02 -9.01 -9.06
C ILE A 88 2.34 -7.52 -9.07
N VAL A 89 1.34 -6.70 -8.82
CA VAL A 89 1.55 -5.26 -8.59
C VAL A 89 0.96 -4.87 -7.24
N VAL A 90 1.76 -4.20 -6.41
CA VAL A 90 1.30 -3.67 -5.13
C VAL A 90 1.32 -2.14 -5.20
N ALA A 91 0.15 -1.55 -5.32
CA ALA A 91 -0.06 -0.10 -5.29
C ALA A 91 -0.11 0.35 -3.81
N ASN A 92 1.06 0.66 -3.25
CA ASN A 92 1.23 0.96 -1.83
C ASN A 92 1.60 2.43 -1.56
N ALA A 93 2.21 3.15 -2.51
CA ALA A 93 2.63 4.54 -2.32
C ALA A 93 1.47 5.42 -1.81
N ALA A 94 1.67 6.08 -0.68
CA ALA A 94 0.68 6.96 -0.07
C ALA A 94 1.32 7.93 0.92
N ILE A 95 0.67 9.09 1.09
CA ILE A 95 0.97 10.07 2.14
C ILE A 95 -0.29 10.34 2.96
N LEU A 96 -0.10 10.78 4.20
CA LEU A 96 -1.17 11.25 5.07
C LEU A 96 -0.74 12.57 5.70
N ILE A 97 -1.63 13.55 5.61
CA ILE A 97 -1.50 14.85 6.28
C ILE A 97 -2.80 15.07 7.04
N ALA A 98 -2.70 15.22 8.35
CA ALA A 98 -3.85 15.39 9.23
C ALA A 98 -4.07 16.88 9.50
N GLU A 99 -5.23 17.40 9.06
CA GLU A 99 -5.66 18.78 9.31
C GLU A 99 -7.18 18.80 9.52
N PRO A 100 -7.70 19.56 10.51
CA PRO A 100 -9.13 19.82 10.63
C PRO A 100 -9.66 20.45 9.33
N ILE A 101 -10.88 20.13 8.94
CA ILE A 101 -11.38 20.50 7.60
C ILE A 101 -11.47 22.02 7.39
N ALA A 102 -11.79 22.77 8.44
CA ALA A 102 -11.92 24.24 8.36
C ALA A 102 -10.57 24.96 8.17
N GLU A 103 -9.48 24.34 8.64
CA GLU A 103 -8.11 24.89 8.58
C GLU A 103 -7.25 24.17 7.51
N ALA A 104 -7.81 23.20 6.80
CA ALA A 104 -7.06 22.37 5.87
C ALA A 104 -6.48 23.20 4.70
N ASN A 105 -5.18 23.06 4.49
CA ASN A 105 -4.51 23.69 3.36
C ASN A 105 -4.86 22.98 2.04
N ALA A 106 -5.41 23.72 1.07
CA ALA A 106 -5.88 23.16 -0.20
C ALA A 106 -4.75 22.49 -1.03
N GLU A 107 -3.52 23.00 -0.99
CA GLU A 107 -2.39 22.43 -1.72
C GLU A 107 -1.94 21.10 -1.10
N LYS A 108 -1.89 21.03 0.23
CA LYS A 108 -1.61 19.77 0.93
C LYS A 108 -2.71 18.74 0.68
N TRP A 109 -3.97 19.18 0.71
CA TRP A 109 -5.11 18.34 0.39
C TRP A 109 -5.01 17.75 -1.03
N ARG A 110 -4.69 18.60 -2.00
CA ARG A 110 -4.46 18.21 -3.41
C ARG A 110 -3.26 17.25 -3.53
N ALA A 111 -2.18 17.47 -2.80
CA ALA A 111 -1.03 16.57 -2.81
C ALA A 111 -1.41 15.16 -2.35
N VAL A 112 -2.23 15.03 -1.30
CA VAL A 112 -2.74 13.73 -0.84
C VAL A 112 -3.60 13.06 -1.92
N MET A 113 -4.48 13.81 -2.60
CA MET A 113 -5.28 13.28 -3.72
C MET A 113 -4.39 12.78 -4.86
N ASN A 114 -3.38 13.56 -5.24
CA ASN A 114 -2.49 13.23 -6.34
C ASN A 114 -1.67 11.96 -6.05
N VAL A 115 -1.08 11.85 -4.88
CA VAL A 115 -0.28 10.66 -4.54
C VAL A 115 -1.19 9.43 -4.35
N ASN A 116 -2.21 9.56 -3.50
CA ASN A 116 -2.94 8.38 -3.02
C ASN A 116 -4.00 7.86 -3.99
N LEU A 117 -4.64 8.74 -4.77
CA LEU A 117 -5.69 8.33 -5.69
C LEU A 117 -5.20 8.33 -7.14
N PHE A 118 -4.70 9.46 -7.61
CA PHE A 118 -4.22 9.56 -8.99
C PHE A 118 -2.98 8.68 -9.22
N GLY A 119 -2.01 8.66 -8.29
CA GLY A 119 -0.84 7.78 -8.37
C GLY A 119 -1.19 6.29 -8.35
N ASN A 120 -2.21 5.89 -7.55
CA ASN A 120 -2.74 4.53 -7.59
C ASN A 120 -3.42 4.21 -8.93
N PHE A 121 -4.18 5.16 -9.49
CA PHE A 121 -4.76 5.01 -10.82
C PHE A 121 -3.67 4.80 -11.89
N LEU A 122 -2.62 5.62 -11.91
CA LEU A 122 -1.51 5.46 -12.86
C LEU A 122 -0.82 4.10 -12.69
N THR A 123 -0.56 3.69 -11.45
CA THR A 123 0.03 2.38 -11.15
C THR A 123 -0.85 1.24 -11.69
N MET A 124 -2.15 1.25 -11.43
CA MET A 124 -3.08 0.23 -11.93
C MET A 124 -3.25 0.27 -13.44
N LYS A 125 -3.28 1.47 -14.06
CA LYS A 125 -3.35 1.65 -15.51
C LYS A 125 -2.19 0.93 -16.21
N HIS A 126 -0.96 1.17 -15.76
CA HIS A 126 0.23 0.56 -16.36
C HIS A 126 0.35 -0.93 -15.99
N ALA A 127 -0.09 -1.35 -14.81
CA ALA A 127 -0.24 -2.76 -14.47
C ALA A 127 -1.18 -3.48 -15.45
N CYS A 128 -2.37 -2.92 -15.70
CA CYS A 128 -3.33 -3.48 -16.64
C CYS A 128 -2.77 -3.55 -18.08
N ARG A 129 -2.01 -2.52 -18.52
CA ARG A 129 -1.39 -2.49 -19.85
C ARG A 129 -0.43 -3.65 -20.07
N VAL A 130 0.40 -3.99 -19.07
CA VAL A 130 1.38 -5.08 -19.19
C VAL A 130 0.76 -6.45 -18.91
N MET A 131 -0.23 -6.55 -18.02
CA MET A 131 -0.86 -7.82 -17.64
C MET A 131 -1.91 -8.31 -18.65
N LYS A 132 -2.65 -7.39 -19.30
CA LYS A 132 -3.73 -7.74 -20.24
C LYS A 132 -3.28 -8.65 -21.38
N PRO A 133 -2.16 -8.38 -22.09
CA PRO A 133 -1.62 -9.30 -23.10
C PRO A 133 -1.18 -10.65 -22.52
N GLN A 134 -0.74 -10.67 -21.25
CA GLN A 134 -0.31 -11.90 -20.56
C GLN A 134 -1.48 -12.80 -20.16
N LYS A 135 -2.72 -12.25 -20.13
CA LYS A 135 -3.95 -12.92 -19.67
C LYS A 135 -3.84 -13.48 -18.24
N ARG A 136 -3.03 -12.85 -17.42
CA ARG A 136 -2.82 -13.21 -16.00
C ARG A 136 -2.23 -12.03 -15.24
N GLY A 137 -2.53 -11.95 -13.96
CA GLY A 137 -1.94 -10.96 -13.06
C GLY A 137 -2.75 -10.76 -11.79
N VAL A 138 -2.10 -10.18 -10.79
CA VAL A 138 -2.73 -9.79 -9.53
C VAL A 138 -2.33 -8.36 -9.18
N ILE A 139 -3.33 -7.51 -8.98
CA ILE A 139 -3.15 -6.13 -8.52
C ILE A 139 -3.69 -6.05 -7.09
N ILE A 140 -2.88 -5.54 -6.16
CA ILE A 140 -3.27 -5.36 -4.76
C ILE A 140 -3.03 -3.91 -4.37
N GLN A 141 -4.09 -3.22 -3.97
CA GLN A 141 -3.97 -1.88 -3.40
C GLN A 141 -3.82 -1.96 -1.89
N ILE A 142 -2.83 -1.28 -1.33
CA ILE A 142 -2.78 -1.02 0.11
C ILE A 142 -3.68 0.18 0.41
N ASN A 143 -4.86 -0.13 0.88
CA ASN A 143 -5.88 0.85 1.22
C ASN A 143 -5.80 1.23 2.72
N SER A 144 -6.89 1.28 3.44
CA SER A 144 -6.98 1.57 4.88
C SER A 144 -8.40 1.29 5.39
N LYS A 145 -8.57 1.07 6.68
CA LYS A 145 -9.87 1.17 7.32
C LYS A 145 -10.57 2.53 7.05
N SER A 146 -9.78 3.58 6.79
CA SER A 146 -10.30 4.90 6.40
C SER A 146 -10.88 4.94 4.98
N GLY A 147 -10.80 3.87 4.22
CA GLY A 147 -11.53 3.70 2.97
C GLY A 147 -12.95 3.16 3.17
N LYS A 148 -13.31 2.76 4.39
CA LYS A 148 -14.63 2.22 4.75
C LYS A 148 -15.36 3.08 5.77
N LYS A 149 -14.62 3.92 6.49
CA LYS A 149 -15.16 4.80 7.53
C LYS A 149 -14.44 6.14 7.54
N GLY A 150 -15.17 7.23 7.58
CA GLY A 150 -14.63 8.58 7.71
C GLY A 150 -13.78 8.74 8.98
N SER A 151 -12.83 9.65 8.94
CA SER A 151 -11.90 9.91 10.03
C SER A 151 -11.70 11.42 10.20
N ALA A 152 -12.04 11.95 11.36
CA ALA A 152 -11.85 13.39 11.68
C ALA A 152 -10.40 13.80 11.43
N ALA A 153 -10.18 15.04 11.01
CA ALA A 153 -8.90 15.62 10.62
C ALA A 153 -8.12 14.87 9.51
N ASN A 154 -8.77 13.96 8.78
CA ASN A 154 -8.16 13.15 7.72
C ASN A 154 -9.01 13.16 6.43
N SER A 155 -9.67 14.27 6.12
CA SER A 155 -10.64 14.35 5.01
C SER A 155 -10.03 13.94 3.66
N ALA A 156 -8.86 14.46 3.30
CA ALA A 156 -8.16 14.11 2.06
C ALA A 156 -7.81 12.61 2.02
N TYR A 157 -7.21 12.10 3.10
CA TYR A 157 -6.81 10.70 3.16
C TYR A 157 -8.03 9.76 3.07
N ALA A 158 -9.09 10.02 3.84
CA ALA A 158 -10.31 9.22 3.76
C ALA A 158 -10.92 9.27 2.36
N ALA A 159 -11.05 10.46 1.75
CA ALA A 159 -11.58 10.60 0.39
C ALA A 159 -10.79 9.76 -0.62
N THR A 160 -9.43 9.77 -0.54
CA THR A 160 -8.58 8.96 -1.44
C THR A 160 -8.75 7.47 -1.21
N LYS A 161 -8.92 7.03 0.03
CA LYS A 161 -9.06 5.62 0.37
C LYS A 161 -10.46 5.08 0.00
N PHE A 162 -11.53 5.86 0.17
CA PHE A 162 -12.86 5.54 -0.37
C PHE A 162 -12.83 5.45 -1.90
N GLY A 163 -12.30 6.48 -2.58
CA GLY A 163 -12.14 6.47 -4.04
C GLY A 163 -11.28 5.31 -4.53
N GLY A 164 -10.26 4.92 -3.77
CA GLY A 164 -9.40 3.77 -4.04
C GLY A 164 -10.16 2.43 -4.06
N ILE A 165 -11.12 2.22 -3.16
CA ILE A 165 -11.98 1.02 -3.18
C ILE A 165 -12.83 0.99 -4.46
N GLY A 166 -13.44 2.11 -4.84
CA GLY A 166 -14.19 2.23 -6.09
C GLY A 166 -13.32 1.95 -7.33
N LEU A 167 -12.08 2.47 -7.33
CA LEU A 167 -11.11 2.19 -8.39
C LEU A 167 -10.77 0.68 -8.48
N VAL A 168 -10.51 0.02 -7.35
CA VAL A 168 -10.26 -1.43 -7.29
C VAL A 168 -11.43 -2.23 -7.87
N GLN A 169 -12.65 -1.88 -7.50
CA GLN A 169 -13.87 -2.56 -8.01
C GLN A 169 -14.01 -2.39 -9.53
N SER A 170 -13.81 -1.17 -10.05
CA SER A 170 -13.88 -0.90 -11.48
C SER A 170 -12.82 -1.66 -12.27
N VAL A 171 -11.55 -1.62 -11.80
CA VAL A 171 -10.45 -2.38 -12.42
C VAL A 171 -10.70 -3.88 -12.36
N ALA A 172 -11.25 -4.39 -11.26
CA ALA A 172 -11.60 -5.81 -11.12
C ALA A 172 -12.64 -6.25 -12.17
N LEU A 173 -13.70 -5.46 -12.36
CA LEU A 173 -14.73 -5.74 -13.37
C LEU A 173 -14.17 -5.74 -14.81
N GLU A 174 -13.34 -4.75 -15.13
CA GLU A 174 -12.75 -4.61 -16.46
C GLU A 174 -11.72 -5.69 -16.76
N MET A 175 -10.96 -6.13 -15.76
CA MET A 175 -9.79 -6.99 -15.95
C MET A 175 -10.06 -8.47 -15.67
N ALA A 176 -11.14 -8.83 -14.98
CA ALA A 176 -11.51 -10.23 -14.73
C ALA A 176 -11.65 -11.07 -16.02
N PRO A 177 -12.26 -10.57 -17.12
CA PRO A 177 -12.31 -11.31 -18.39
C PRO A 177 -10.94 -11.60 -19.00
N HIS A 178 -9.89 -10.91 -18.53
CA HIS A 178 -8.52 -11.10 -19.00
C HIS A 178 -7.67 -11.94 -18.03
N GLY A 179 -8.29 -12.59 -17.03
CA GLY A 179 -7.58 -13.41 -16.04
C GLY A 179 -6.78 -12.61 -15.02
N ILE A 180 -7.11 -11.33 -14.83
CA ILE A 180 -6.42 -10.43 -13.88
C ILE A 180 -7.34 -10.16 -12.69
N ARG A 181 -6.82 -10.35 -11.47
CA ARG A 181 -7.52 -10.05 -10.24
C ARG A 181 -7.06 -8.70 -9.67
N CYS A 182 -7.98 -7.92 -9.12
CA CYS A 182 -7.68 -6.66 -8.46
C CYS A 182 -8.40 -6.60 -7.12
N ASN A 183 -7.65 -6.45 -6.02
CA ASN A 183 -8.19 -6.44 -4.66
C ASN A 183 -7.54 -5.33 -3.82
N ALA A 184 -8.17 -4.96 -2.72
CA ALA A 184 -7.60 -4.05 -1.72
C ALA A 184 -7.39 -4.77 -0.39
N ILE A 185 -6.31 -4.43 0.29
CA ILE A 185 -6.11 -4.71 1.72
C ILE A 185 -6.36 -3.42 2.48
N CYS A 186 -7.17 -3.47 3.53
CA CYS A 186 -7.51 -2.34 4.38
C CYS A 186 -6.91 -2.53 5.78
N PRO A 187 -5.66 -2.08 6.01
CA PRO A 187 -5.01 -2.18 7.30
C PRO A 187 -5.72 -1.38 8.39
N GLY A 188 -5.63 -1.89 9.62
CA GLY A 188 -5.79 -1.12 10.83
C GLY A 188 -4.60 -0.18 11.11
N ASN A 189 -4.49 0.28 12.34
CA ASN A 189 -3.41 1.18 12.73
C ASN A 189 -2.10 0.42 12.92
N LEU A 190 -1.10 0.71 12.09
CA LEU A 190 0.28 0.24 12.20
C LEU A 190 1.04 1.14 13.20
N LEU A 191 0.69 1.06 14.49
CA LEU A 191 1.13 2.00 15.54
C LEU A 191 2.65 2.08 15.71
N ASP A 192 3.38 1.02 15.36
CA ASP A 192 4.85 0.98 15.46
C ASP A 192 5.55 1.34 14.12
N SER A 193 4.80 1.78 13.11
CA SER A 193 5.36 2.18 11.82
C SER A 193 5.93 3.61 11.85
N PRO A 194 6.90 3.94 10.97
CA PRO A 194 7.40 5.31 10.82
C PRO A 194 6.32 6.36 10.55
N LEU A 195 5.22 5.97 9.89
CA LEU A 195 4.06 6.85 9.70
C LEU A 195 3.46 7.34 11.02
N TRP A 196 3.52 6.54 12.07
CA TRP A 196 3.00 6.88 13.40
C TRP A 196 4.06 7.43 14.33
N THR A 197 5.28 6.89 14.27
CA THR A 197 6.33 7.09 15.28
C THR A 197 7.34 8.16 14.95
N ASP A 198 7.34 8.70 13.71
CA ASP A 198 8.25 9.81 13.36
C ASP A 198 8.09 10.96 14.36
N PRO A 199 9.18 11.39 15.04
CA PRO A 199 9.11 12.37 16.12
C PRO A 199 8.71 13.76 15.65
N ASN A 200 8.87 14.08 14.36
CA ASN A 200 8.56 15.39 13.80
C ASN A 200 7.19 15.42 13.11
N ASN A 201 6.86 14.39 12.36
CA ASN A 201 5.69 14.36 11.48
C ASN A 201 4.84 13.08 11.61
N GLY A 202 5.11 12.23 12.59
CA GLY A 202 4.32 11.02 12.82
C GLY A 202 2.89 11.31 13.27
N LEU A 203 1.98 10.36 13.05
CA LEU A 203 0.57 10.55 13.35
C LEU A 203 0.30 10.77 14.85
N PHE A 204 1.15 10.24 15.73
CA PHE A 204 1.00 10.53 17.15
C PHE A 204 1.16 12.02 17.43
N VAL A 205 2.17 12.67 16.84
CA VAL A 205 2.42 14.11 16.97
C VAL A 205 1.31 14.90 16.28
N GLN A 206 0.95 14.54 15.04
CA GLN A 206 -0.09 15.24 14.30
C GLN A 206 -1.44 15.20 15.02
N TYR A 207 -1.84 14.03 15.56
CA TYR A 207 -3.12 13.85 16.23
C TYR A 207 -3.17 14.50 17.62
N LEU A 208 -2.05 14.52 18.33
CA LEU A 208 -1.92 15.28 19.57
C LEU A 208 -2.10 16.78 19.31
N ASN A 209 -1.36 17.33 18.34
CA ASN A 209 -1.41 18.76 17.98
C ASN A 209 -2.77 19.19 17.40
N ALA A 210 -3.42 18.32 16.64
CA ALA A 210 -4.77 18.57 16.10
C ALA A 210 -5.89 18.36 17.12
N GLY A 211 -5.58 18.02 18.38
CA GLY A 211 -6.61 17.74 19.40
C GLY A 211 -7.55 16.60 19.04
N LYS A 212 -7.10 15.68 18.18
CA LYS A 212 -7.95 14.61 17.64
C LYS A 212 -8.38 13.58 18.69
N VAL A 213 -7.60 13.42 19.75
CA VAL A 213 -7.89 12.54 20.88
C VAL A 213 -8.28 13.40 22.08
N PRO A 214 -9.56 13.44 22.46
CA PRO A 214 -10.02 14.26 23.57
C PRO A 214 -9.29 13.92 24.87
N GLY A 215 -8.73 14.93 25.54
CA GLY A 215 -8.06 14.79 26.84
C GLY A 215 -6.64 14.23 26.78
N ALA A 216 -6.12 13.86 25.61
CA ALA A 216 -4.73 13.43 25.47
C ALA A 216 -3.77 14.59 25.78
N LYS A 217 -2.76 14.31 26.60
CA LYS A 217 -1.74 15.28 27.04
C LYS A 217 -0.36 14.98 26.42
N ASN A 218 -0.15 13.77 25.96
CA ASN A 218 1.11 13.30 25.41
C ASN A 218 0.88 12.19 24.35
N ILE A 219 1.95 11.76 23.70
CA ILE A 219 1.94 10.74 22.67
C ILE A 219 1.44 9.38 23.20
N GLU A 220 1.77 9.02 24.43
CA GLU A 220 1.34 7.75 25.01
C GLU A 220 -0.17 7.68 25.21
N ASP A 221 -0.81 8.79 25.58
CA ASP A 221 -2.26 8.90 25.68
C ASP A 221 -2.92 8.63 24.29
N VAL A 222 -2.33 9.18 23.23
CA VAL A 222 -2.80 8.96 21.86
C VAL A 222 -2.61 7.49 21.45
N LYS A 223 -1.46 6.90 21.75
CA LYS A 223 -1.16 5.48 21.45
C LYS A 223 -2.13 4.56 22.18
N GLN A 224 -2.34 4.79 23.46
CA GLN A 224 -3.26 4.00 24.29
C GLN A 224 -4.71 4.11 23.80
N PHE A 225 -5.16 5.31 23.40
CA PHE A 225 -6.49 5.53 22.83
C PHE A 225 -6.68 4.65 21.58
N TYR A 226 -5.73 4.68 20.64
CA TYR A 226 -5.85 3.89 19.42
C TYR A 226 -5.73 2.39 19.64
N THR A 227 -4.90 1.95 20.58
CA THR A 227 -4.78 0.54 20.97
C THR A 227 -6.08 0.03 21.58
N ASN A 228 -6.72 0.82 22.46
CA ASN A 228 -7.97 0.45 23.13
C ASN A 228 -9.16 0.32 22.17
N GLN A 229 -9.14 1.01 21.05
CA GLN A 229 -10.17 0.88 20.00
C GLN A 229 -10.13 -0.45 19.25
N VAL A 230 -9.02 -1.18 19.31
CA VAL A 230 -8.88 -2.46 18.62
C VAL A 230 -9.37 -3.59 19.55
N PRO A 231 -10.39 -4.38 19.16
CA PRO A 231 -10.85 -5.52 19.96
C PRO A 231 -9.73 -6.49 20.35
N MET A 232 -8.78 -6.76 19.45
CA MET A 232 -7.60 -7.60 19.72
C MET A 232 -6.52 -6.94 20.59
N LYS A 233 -6.75 -5.70 21.08
CA LYS A 233 -5.92 -4.98 22.05
C LYS A 233 -4.45 -4.78 21.64
N ARG A 234 -4.18 -4.72 20.35
CA ARG A 234 -2.87 -4.38 19.78
C ARG A 234 -3.00 -3.63 18.45
N GLY A 235 -1.96 -2.93 18.06
CA GLY A 235 -1.84 -2.40 16.69
C GLY A 235 -1.74 -3.51 15.65
N CYS A 236 -2.03 -3.17 14.41
CA CYS A 236 -1.74 -4.02 13.26
C CYS A 236 -0.22 -4.09 13.05
N SER A 237 0.32 -5.26 12.78
CA SER A 237 1.73 -5.46 12.43
C SER A 237 1.92 -5.56 10.92
N TYR A 238 3.18 -5.46 10.47
CA TYR A 238 3.49 -5.74 9.06
C TYR A 238 3.19 -7.19 8.68
N ASP A 239 3.41 -8.14 9.58
CA ASP A 239 3.15 -9.56 9.34
C ASP A 239 1.66 -9.86 9.13
N ASP A 240 0.76 -9.16 9.86
CA ASP A 240 -0.69 -9.29 9.64
C ASP A 240 -1.07 -8.92 8.20
N ILE A 241 -0.46 -7.85 7.67
CA ILE A 241 -0.70 -7.38 6.31
C ILE A 241 -0.03 -8.29 5.28
N CYS A 242 1.24 -8.62 5.50
CA CYS A 242 2.05 -9.44 4.59
C CYS A 242 1.46 -10.84 4.39
N SER A 243 0.93 -11.46 5.45
CA SER A 243 0.25 -12.76 5.36
C SER A 243 -0.98 -12.69 4.46
N THR A 244 -1.80 -11.65 4.62
CA THR A 244 -2.97 -11.39 3.77
C THR A 244 -2.56 -11.13 2.32
N LEU A 245 -1.47 -10.38 2.12
CA LEU A 245 -0.95 -10.06 0.79
C LEU A 245 -0.49 -11.33 0.06
N ILE A 246 0.28 -12.21 0.71
CA ILE A 246 0.70 -13.49 0.12
C ILE A 246 -0.50 -14.34 -0.26
N PHE A 247 -1.52 -14.43 0.61
CA PHE A 247 -2.76 -15.13 0.29
C PHE A 247 -3.42 -14.56 -0.96
N LEU A 248 -3.66 -13.25 -1.02
CA LEU A 248 -4.32 -12.61 -2.17
C LEU A 248 -3.48 -12.68 -3.45
N ALA A 249 -2.15 -12.68 -3.34
CA ALA A 249 -1.25 -12.82 -4.48
C ALA A 249 -1.19 -14.24 -5.04
N SER A 250 -1.48 -15.25 -4.21
CA SER A 250 -1.39 -16.67 -4.58
C SER A 250 -2.62 -17.20 -5.31
N ASP A 251 -2.50 -18.42 -5.84
CA ASP A 251 -3.61 -19.14 -6.48
C ASP A 251 -4.70 -19.58 -5.48
N ALA A 252 -4.40 -19.58 -4.17
CA ALA A 252 -5.39 -19.82 -3.13
C ALA A 252 -6.54 -18.79 -3.14
N ALA A 253 -6.29 -17.57 -3.69
CA ALA A 253 -7.26 -16.52 -3.86
C ALA A 253 -7.79 -16.39 -5.31
N SER A 254 -7.70 -17.46 -6.13
CA SER A 254 -8.01 -17.42 -7.57
C SER A 254 -9.44 -16.97 -7.91
N TYR A 255 -10.39 -17.11 -6.99
CA TYR A 255 -11.79 -16.69 -7.17
C TYR A 255 -12.13 -15.37 -6.44
N LEU A 256 -11.12 -14.63 -5.97
CA LEU A 256 -11.29 -13.37 -5.25
C LEU A 256 -10.83 -12.19 -6.12
N THR A 257 -11.77 -11.35 -6.55
CA THR A 257 -11.50 -10.08 -7.23
C THR A 257 -12.53 -9.03 -6.83
N GLY A 258 -12.15 -7.77 -6.80
CA GLY A 258 -13.01 -6.63 -6.44
C GLY A 258 -13.27 -6.47 -4.93
N ILE A 259 -12.65 -7.29 -4.08
CA ILE A 259 -12.85 -7.22 -2.63
C ILE A 259 -11.92 -6.20 -1.96
N SER A 260 -12.37 -5.69 -0.82
CA SER A 260 -11.57 -4.86 0.09
C SER A 260 -11.50 -5.56 1.46
N MET A 261 -10.40 -6.26 1.70
CA MET A 261 -10.22 -7.12 2.89
C MET A 261 -9.73 -6.30 4.08
N SER A 262 -10.52 -6.26 5.16
CA SER A 262 -10.16 -5.60 6.41
C SER A 262 -9.17 -6.44 7.21
N VAL A 263 -8.01 -5.85 7.57
CA VAL A 263 -6.99 -6.43 8.46
C VAL A 263 -6.83 -5.48 9.65
N THR A 264 -7.82 -5.48 10.56
CA THR A 264 -8.02 -4.41 11.52
C THR A 264 -8.12 -4.87 12.98
N GLY A 265 -7.97 -6.18 13.23
CA GLY A 265 -8.15 -6.76 14.59
C GLY A 265 -9.55 -6.55 15.14
N GLY A 266 -10.58 -6.47 14.26
CA GLY A 266 -11.98 -6.24 14.63
C GLY A 266 -12.37 -4.76 14.76
N GLN A 267 -11.46 -3.80 14.53
CA GLN A 267 -11.76 -2.37 14.64
C GLN A 267 -12.71 -1.88 13.53
N GLU A 268 -12.66 -2.50 12.36
CA GLU A 268 -13.54 -2.25 11.22
C GLU A 268 -13.86 -3.57 10.54
N MET A 269 -15.14 -3.88 10.36
CA MET A 269 -15.60 -5.23 9.96
C MET A 269 -16.24 -5.26 8.56
N ASN A 270 -16.53 -4.10 7.96
CA ASN A 270 -17.22 -4.02 6.66
C ASN A 270 -16.27 -3.91 5.48
#